data_5dfc803a5998593c43c6538eb48eab8d
#
_entry.id   5dfc803a5998593c43c6538eb48eab8d
#
_cell.length_a   1.000
_cell.length_b   1.000
_cell.length_c   1.000
_cell.angle_alpha   90.00
_cell.angle_beta   90.00
_cell.angle_gamma   90.00
#
_symmetry.space_group_name_H-M   'P 1'
#
loop_
_entity.id
_entity.type
_entity.pdbx_description
1 polymer ?
#
loop_
_entity_poly.entity_id
_entity_poly.type
_entity_poly.pdbx_seq_one_letter_code
_entity_poly.pdbx_strand_id
1 'polypeptide(L)'
;MAIKIKLKKICAAAALCTLCGLLAAQPGTIYAAETQNSLSADDIRYDTNTGDAFAKGNVVIVKDRAVIKGAEADGNTEKEILRVRGNVDGKFPDEGVTLKSDRASWTGDSTKKTDGTFEAQGNVKLTREPKDWLNADYVRWQMGTKNYWAKGKVNGVLDNRVINSDEFTRINDKFWAREVRRYEDKVKKFALSAKSVEGRIAEDPQTGDEGMTEMVAEKNVIFDYIDKEGKKTKITGDKAVYSKARGTVVVSGNTKAVRSDGKTVTADTMVMHEDTKVVEAKGNSRIVFLVEEKVKKTPANTKSAPKDEAKRAKETKQAEKKAPEGEPGESGRRRPDDQHISYEEEEWVND
;
A
#
# COMPACT_ATOMS: atom_id res chain seq x y z
N MET A 1 -12.33 18.66 33.60
CA MET A 1 -13.56 18.38 32.87
C MET A 1 -13.17 18.11 31.41
N ALA A 2 -12.89 16.85 31.08
CA ALA A 2 -12.38 16.46 29.77
C ALA A 2 -13.53 15.92 28.93
N ILE A 3 -13.84 16.64 27.86
CA ILE A 3 -14.88 16.25 26.89
C ILE A 3 -14.32 15.11 26.03
N LYS A 4 -14.75 13.89 26.31
CA LYS A 4 -14.52 12.72 25.45
C LYS A 4 -15.45 12.83 24.26
N ILE A 5 -14.94 13.27 23.12
CA ILE A 5 -15.64 13.15 21.84
C ILE A 5 -15.52 11.68 21.41
N LYS A 6 -16.57 10.91 21.61
CA LYS A 6 -16.72 9.58 21.00
C LYS A 6 -16.95 9.78 19.49
N LEU A 7 -15.92 9.65 18.69
CA LEU A 7 -16.09 9.47 17.25
C LEU A 7 -16.78 8.12 17.04
N LYS A 8 -18.08 8.14 16.78
CA LYS A 8 -18.80 6.99 16.27
C LYS A 8 -18.22 6.67 14.88
N LYS A 9 -17.63 5.50 14.77
CA LYS A 9 -17.26 4.91 13.47
C LYS A 9 -18.57 4.74 12.67
N ILE A 10 -18.78 5.62 11.72
CA ILE A 10 -19.88 5.48 10.76
C ILE A 10 -19.28 4.69 9.60
N CYS A 11 -19.65 3.42 9.50
CA CYS A 11 -19.57 2.68 8.25
C CYS A 11 -20.59 3.31 7.30
N ALA A 12 -20.18 4.34 6.59
CA ALA A 12 -21.01 4.98 5.59
C ALA A 12 -20.61 4.47 4.22
N ALA A 13 -21.31 3.45 3.81
CA ALA A 13 -21.32 3.02 2.43
C ALA A 13 -22.74 2.64 2.06
N ALA A 14 -23.59 3.62 1.93
CA ALA A 14 -24.89 3.43 1.36
C ALA A 14 -25.34 4.72 0.73
N ALA A 15 -25.07 4.90 -0.53
CA ALA A 15 -25.82 5.86 -1.30
C ALA A 15 -25.54 5.77 -2.80
N LEU A 16 -26.19 4.85 -3.47
CA LEU A 16 -26.49 5.02 -4.89
C LEU A 16 -27.64 4.10 -5.31
N CYS A 17 -28.84 4.28 -4.79
CA CYS A 17 -30.07 3.86 -5.45
C CYS A 17 -31.31 4.28 -4.67
N THR A 18 -31.97 5.23 -5.17
CA THR A 18 -33.42 5.27 -5.38
C THR A 18 -33.75 6.52 -6.20
N LEU A 19 -33.72 6.38 -7.51
CA LEU A 19 -34.46 7.29 -8.38
C LEU A 19 -35.81 6.63 -8.65
N CYS A 20 -36.86 7.25 -8.19
CA CYS A 20 -38.27 7.03 -8.43
C CYS A 20 -39.04 6.42 -7.25
N GLY A 21 -39.74 7.29 -6.55
CA GLY A 21 -40.85 6.95 -5.68
C GLY A 21 -41.68 8.19 -5.44
N LEU A 22 -42.74 8.40 -6.25
CA LEU A 22 -43.67 9.49 -6.14
C LEU A 22 -44.65 9.28 -4.98
N LEU A 23 -44.83 10.38 -4.20
CA LEU A 23 -46.07 10.89 -3.55
C LEU A 23 -47.00 9.93 -2.82
N ALA A 24 -46.95 10.04 -1.50
CA ALA A 24 -48.18 10.08 -0.67
C ALA A 24 -47.91 10.89 0.60
N ALA A 25 -48.47 12.08 0.70
CA ALA A 25 -48.41 12.94 1.86
C ALA A 25 -49.27 12.37 2.98
N GLN A 26 -48.69 12.19 4.17
CA GLN A 26 -49.38 12.06 5.46
C GLN A 26 -48.86 13.15 6.40
N PRO A 27 -49.70 13.86 7.16
CA PRO A 27 -49.28 14.95 8.01
C PRO A 27 -48.76 14.44 9.35
N GLY A 28 -47.53 14.82 9.69
CA GLY A 28 -47.00 14.63 11.05
C GLY A 28 -45.62 14.04 11.19
N THR A 29 -44.85 13.85 10.12
CA THR A 29 -43.48 13.34 10.17
C THR A 29 -42.47 14.49 10.08
N ILE A 30 -41.53 14.49 10.99
CA ILE A 30 -40.34 15.32 10.92
C ILE A 30 -39.66 15.03 9.57
N TYR A 31 -39.68 16.00 8.65
CA TYR A 31 -39.04 15.89 7.37
C TYR A 31 -37.52 15.72 7.60
N ALA A 32 -36.99 14.52 7.38
CA ALA A 32 -35.61 14.37 6.98
C ALA A 32 -35.47 15.16 5.66
N ALA A 33 -34.52 16.08 5.57
CA ALA A 33 -34.28 16.82 4.36
C ALA A 33 -34.12 15.80 3.21
N GLU A 34 -35.02 15.83 2.24
CA GLU A 34 -34.92 14.99 1.05
C GLU A 34 -33.62 15.38 0.32
N THR A 35 -32.66 14.50 0.36
CA THR A 35 -31.45 14.65 -0.43
C THR A 35 -31.81 14.36 -1.88
N GLN A 36 -31.72 15.38 -2.71
CA GLN A 36 -32.13 15.31 -4.10
C GLN A 36 -31.06 14.56 -4.92
N ASN A 37 -31.37 13.36 -5.37
CA ASN A 37 -30.54 12.63 -6.33
C ASN A 37 -30.74 13.19 -7.75
N SER A 38 -29.65 13.45 -8.47
CA SER A 38 -29.73 14.02 -9.80
C SER A 38 -28.65 13.46 -10.74
N LEU A 39 -29.00 13.38 -12.02
CA LEU A 39 -28.11 13.12 -13.14
C LEU A 39 -28.22 14.32 -14.08
N SER A 40 -27.10 14.94 -14.43
CA SER A 40 -27.00 15.97 -15.45
C SER A 40 -25.91 15.64 -16.45
N ALA A 41 -26.12 15.97 -17.71
CA ALA A 41 -25.19 15.77 -18.81
C ALA A 41 -25.62 16.67 -19.99
N ASP A 42 -24.78 16.76 -21.03
CA ASP A 42 -25.16 17.45 -22.26
C ASP A 42 -26.29 16.68 -22.99
N ASP A 43 -26.21 15.34 -23.05
CA ASP A 43 -27.22 14.47 -23.62
C ASP A 43 -27.61 13.37 -22.62
N ILE A 44 -28.92 13.17 -22.40
CA ILE A 44 -29.47 12.10 -21.56
C ILE A 44 -30.53 11.34 -22.34
N ARG A 45 -30.43 10.02 -22.32
CA ARG A 45 -31.49 9.11 -22.80
C ARG A 45 -31.90 8.20 -21.65
N TYR A 46 -33.21 8.15 -21.38
CA TYR A 46 -33.78 7.29 -20.34
C TYR A 46 -34.98 6.51 -20.94
N ASP A 47 -34.98 5.20 -20.76
CA ASP A 47 -36.07 4.33 -21.11
C ASP A 47 -36.90 4.03 -19.86
N THR A 48 -38.11 4.58 -19.84
CA THR A 48 -39.03 4.42 -18.69
C THR A 48 -39.61 3.01 -18.57
N ASN A 49 -39.49 2.17 -19.57
CA ASN A 49 -40.04 0.80 -19.55
C ASN A 49 -38.98 -0.19 -19.00
N THR A 50 -37.70 0.04 -19.27
CA THR A 50 -36.62 -0.87 -18.88
C THR A 50 -35.76 -0.32 -17.74
N GLY A 51 -35.90 0.97 -17.41
CA GLY A 51 -35.04 1.65 -16.45
C GLY A 51 -33.62 1.93 -16.93
N ASP A 52 -33.34 1.69 -18.24
CA ASP A 52 -32.02 1.94 -18.80
C ASP A 52 -31.77 3.45 -18.96
N ALA A 53 -30.62 3.89 -18.53
CA ALA A 53 -30.17 5.27 -18.62
C ALA A 53 -28.81 5.36 -19.33
N PHE A 54 -28.64 6.37 -20.17
CA PHE A 54 -27.38 6.73 -20.80
C PHE A 54 -27.21 8.24 -20.76
N ALA A 55 -26.01 8.70 -20.41
CA ALA A 55 -25.66 10.11 -20.35
C ALA A 55 -24.29 10.34 -21.01
N LYS A 56 -24.16 11.44 -21.74
CA LYS A 56 -22.94 11.80 -22.45
C LYS A 56 -22.65 13.28 -22.38
N GLY A 57 -21.37 13.63 -22.22
CA GLY A 57 -20.88 14.99 -22.13
C GLY A 57 -21.13 15.62 -20.74
N ASN A 58 -20.06 16.05 -20.08
CA ASN A 58 -20.12 16.74 -18.79
C ASN A 58 -21.02 16.07 -17.74
N VAL A 59 -20.96 14.74 -17.66
CA VAL A 59 -21.79 13.95 -16.75
C VAL A 59 -21.49 14.34 -15.31
N VAL A 60 -22.54 14.67 -14.56
CA VAL A 60 -22.49 14.89 -13.09
C VAL A 60 -23.64 14.11 -12.47
N ILE A 61 -23.29 13.22 -11.55
CA ILE A 61 -24.22 12.46 -10.73
C ILE A 61 -24.08 12.94 -9.31
N VAL A 62 -25.19 13.34 -8.72
CA VAL A 62 -25.29 13.74 -7.31
C VAL A 62 -26.21 12.76 -6.63
N LYS A 63 -25.77 12.19 -5.55
CA LYS A 63 -26.62 11.38 -4.69
C LYS A 63 -26.26 11.63 -3.23
N ASP A 64 -27.27 11.96 -2.46
CA ASP A 64 -27.08 12.43 -1.10
C ASP A 64 -26.06 13.59 -1.09
N ARG A 65 -24.86 13.38 -0.56
CA ARG A 65 -23.76 14.35 -0.57
C ARG A 65 -22.61 13.96 -1.51
N ALA A 66 -22.67 12.75 -2.08
CA ALA A 66 -21.67 12.26 -3.01
C ALA A 66 -21.86 12.90 -4.40
N VAL A 67 -20.75 13.22 -5.06
CA VAL A 67 -20.73 13.77 -6.41
C VAL A 67 -19.75 12.96 -7.24
N ILE A 68 -20.20 12.42 -8.38
CA ILE A 68 -19.37 11.69 -9.33
C ILE A 68 -19.48 12.39 -10.69
N LYS A 69 -18.34 12.69 -11.29
CA LYS A 69 -18.22 13.30 -12.62
C LYS A 69 -17.53 12.37 -13.59
N GLY A 70 -17.87 12.47 -14.88
CA GLY A 70 -17.23 11.73 -15.95
C GLY A 70 -17.62 12.25 -17.33
N ALA A 71 -17.13 11.63 -18.39
CA ALA A 71 -17.48 11.99 -19.75
C ALA A 71 -18.76 11.26 -20.22
N GLU A 72 -18.96 10.03 -19.78
CA GLU A 72 -20.11 9.21 -20.12
C GLU A 72 -20.57 8.41 -18.89
N ALA A 73 -21.86 8.15 -18.80
CA ALA A 73 -22.44 7.22 -17.85
C ALA A 73 -23.50 6.35 -18.52
N ASP A 74 -23.58 5.11 -18.09
CA ASP A 74 -24.68 4.20 -18.40
C ASP A 74 -25.09 3.44 -17.14
N GLY A 75 -26.33 3.00 -17.12
CA GLY A 75 -26.83 2.26 -15.99
C GLY A 75 -28.25 1.78 -16.18
N ASN A 76 -28.75 1.12 -15.14
CA ASN A 76 -30.12 0.66 -15.09
C ASN A 76 -30.66 0.89 -13.67
N THR A 77 -31.74 1.65 -13.57
CA THR A 77 -32.31 2.05 -12.28
C THR A 77 -33.00 0.90 -11.56
N GLU A 78 -33.55 -0.06 -12.29
CA GLU A 78 -34.24 -1.22 -11.70
C GLU A 78 -33.26 -2.30 -11.21
N LYS A 79 -32.16 -2.47 -11.97
CA LYS A 79 -31.07 -3.40 -11.61
C LYS A 79 -30.02 -2.77 -10.68
N GLU A 80 -30.20 -1.51 -10.36
CA GLU A 80 -29.29 -0.77 -9.51
C GLU A 80 -27.83 -0.79 -10.01
N ILE A 81 -27.62 -0.58 -11.31
CA ILE A 81 -26.31 -0.57 -11.95
C ILE A 81 -25.99 0.83 -12.44
N LEU A 82 -24.79 1.32 -12.13
CA LEU A 82 -24.25 2.56 -12.66
C LEU A 82 -22.80 2.32 -13.12
N ARG A 83 -22.46 2.83 -14.30
CA ARG A 83 -21.10 2.86 -14.81
C ARG A 83 -20.78 4.26 -15.30
N VAL A 84 -19.61 4.76 -14.92
CA VAL A 84 -19.11 6.09 -15.31
C VAL A 84 -17.75 5.92 -15.97
N ARG A 85 -17.51 6.64 -17.06
CA ARG A 85 -16.27 6.55 -17.85
C ARG A 85 -15.74 7.92 -18.22
N GLY A 86 -14.41 7.96 -18.45
CA GLY A 86 -13.70 9.14 -18.94
C GLY A 86 -13.40 10.15 -17.84
N ASN A 87 -12.18 10.06 -17.31
CA ASN A 87 -11.68 10.97 -16.25
C ASN A 87 -12.64 11.09 -15.06
N VAL A 88 -13.00 9.94 -14.50
CA VAL A 88 -13.91 9.90 -13.35
C VAL A 88 -13.30 10.67 -12.17
N ASP A 89 -14.09 11.59 -11.61
CA ASP A 89 -13.77 12.36 -10.41
C ASP A 89 -14.93 12.22 -9.41
N GLY A 90 -14.71 11.50 -8.33
CA GLY A 90 -15.67 11.23 -7.27
C GLY A 90 -15.32 11.97 -5.99
N LYS A 91 -16.33 12.55 -5.34
CA LYS A 91 -16.22 13.14 -4.01
C LYS A 91 -17.28 12.52 -3.09
N PHE A 92 -16.84 12.00 -1.97
CA PHE A 92 -17.65 11.33 -0.96
C PHE A 92 -17.42 12.02 0.38
N PRO A 93 -18.13 13.15 0.65
CA PRO A 93 -17.87 13.99 1.82
C PRO A 93 -18.11 13.28 3.15
N ASP A 94 -19.06 12.37 3.22
CA ASP A 94 -19.40 11.65 4.46
C ASP A 94 -18.29 10.68 4.89
N GLU A 95 -17.55 10.15 3.92
CA GLU A 95 -16.37 9.31 4.14
C GLU A 95 -15.06 10.11 4.18
N GLY A 96 -15.09 11.37 3.81
CA GLY A 96 -13.90 12.20 3.63
C GLY A 96 -12.99 11.69 2.50
N VAL A 97 -13.56 11.00 1.49
CA VAL A 97 -12.82 10.34 0.41
C VAL A 97 -13.02 11.06 -0.92
N THR A 98 -11.97 11.17 -1.71
CA THR A 98 -12.02 11.51 -3.13
C THR A 98 -11.47 10.37 -3.96
N LEU A 99 -12.04 10.19 -5.17
CA LEU A 99 -11.65 9.18 -6.15
C LEU A 99 -11.27 9.85 -7.46
N LYS A 100 -10.21 9.37 -8.10
CA LYS A 100 -9.94 9.58 -9.53
C LYS A 100 -9.69 8.23 -10.19
N SER A 101 -10.23 8.01 -11.39
CA SER A 101 -10.01 6.80 -12.18
C SER A 101 -10.41 7.01 -13.63
N ASP A 102 -10.10 6.06 -14.51
CA ASP A 102 -10.56 6.09 -15.89
C ASP A 102 -12.04 5.63 -15.98
N ARG A 103 -12.42 4.69 -15.11
CA ARG A 103 -13.77 4.12 -15.02
C ARG A 103 -14.14 3.86 -13.59
N ALA A 104 -15.43 3.99 -13.28
CA ALA A 104 -16.01 3.54 -12.03
C ALA A 104 -17.35 2.86 -12.29
N SER A 105 -17.68 1.87 -11.48
CA SER A 105 -19.01 1.26 -11.51
C SER A 105 -19.50 1.00 -10.10
N TRP A 106 -20.80 1.00 -9.97
CA TRP A 106 -21.50 0.58 -8.79
C TRP A 106 -22.61 -0.38 -9.17
N THR A 107 -22.73 -1.47 -8.42
CA THR A 107 -23.81 -2.44 -8.57
C THR A 107 -24.44 -2.61 -7.18
N GLY A 108 -25.72 -2.27 -7.06
CA GLY A 108 -26.49 -2.46 -5.86
C GLY A 108 -26.79 -3.93 -5.57
N ASP A 109 -27.16 -4.23 -4.36
CA ASP A 109 -27.72 -5.51 -3.97
C ASP A 109 -29.23 -5.32 -3.76
N SER A 110 -30.05 -5.82 -4.68
CA SER A 110 -31.51 -5.71 -4.61
C SER A 110 -32.14 -6.38 -3.37
N THR A 111 -31.37 -7.27 -2.72
CA THR A 111 -31.82 -7.98 -1.51
C THR A 111 -31.52 -7.20 -0.23
N LYS A 112 -30.53 -6.30 -0.29
CA LYS A 112 -30.10 -5.47 0.85
C LYS A 112 -29.91 -4.03 0.37
N LYS A 113 -30.83 -3.16 0.73
CA LYS A 113 -30.86 -1.74 0.28
C LYS A 113 -29.59 -0.91 0.58
N THR A 114 -28.66 -1.43 1.37
CA THR A 114 -27.46 -0.72 1.80
C THR A 114 -26.17 -1.32 1.28
N ASP A 115 -26.21 -2.53 0.74
CA ASP A 115 -25.02 -3.24 0.29
C ASP A 115 -24.94 -3.24 -1.23
N GLY A 116 -23.78 -2.98 -1.74
CA GLY A 116 -23.48 -3.00 -3.16
C GLY A 116 -21.99 -3.17 -3.37
N THR A 117 -21.59 -3.28 -4.60
CA THR A 117 -20.17 -3.37 -4.97
C THR A 117 -19.79 -2.13 -5.76
N PHE A 118 -18.77 -1.45 -5.30
CA PHE A 118 -18.13 -0.35 -6.00
C PHE A 118 -16.80 -0.83 -6.61
N GLU A 119 -16.54 -0.46 -7.87
CA GLU A 119 -15.30 -0.77 -8.57
C GLU A 119 -14.77 0.48 -9.25
N ALA A 120 -13.45 0.64 -9.23
CA ALA A 120 -12.74 1.66 -9.99
C ALA A 120 -11.58 1.02 -10.75
N GLN A 121 -11.37 1.44 -11.98
CA GLN A 121 -10.38 0.86 -12.87
C GLN A 121 -9.65 1.93 -13.68
N GLY A 122 -8.35 1.69 -13.86
CA GLY A 122 -7.43 2.55 -14.60
C GLY A 122 -7.02 3.78 -13.79
N ASN A 123 -5.72 3.89 -13.50
CA ASN A 123 -5.12 5.03 -12.80
C ASN A 123 -5.88 5.43 -11.52
N VAL A 124 -6.34 4.42 -10.77
CA VAL A 124 -7.15 4.65 -9.56
C VAL A 124 -6.32 5.39 -8.52
N LYS A 125 -6.86 6.50 -8.06
CA LYS A 125 -6.32 7.27 -6.94
C LYS A 125 -7.43 7.59 -5.96
N LEU A 126 -7.30 7.05 -4.75
CA LEU A 126 -8.14 7.38 -3.61
C LEU A 126 -7.35 8.29 -2.67
N THR A 127 -8.00 9.32 -2.15
CA THR A 127 -7.43 10.16 -1.09
C THR A 127 -8.44 10.32 0.03
N ARG A 128 -7.97 10.21 1.27
CA ARG A 128 -8.75 10.49 2.48
C ARG A 128 -7.96 11.49 3.32
N GLU A 129 -8.52 12.65 3.51
CA GLU A 129 -7.88 13.68 4.30
C GLU A 129 -7.68 13.26 5.77
N PRO A 130 -6.62 13.75 6.44
CA PRO A 130 -5.65 14.74 5.93
C PRO A 130 -4.46 14.17 5.15
N LYS A 131 -4.19 12.86 5.14
CA LYS A 131 -2.91 12.35 4.64
C LYS A 131 -2.95 10.95 4.03
N ASP A 132 -4.08 10.29 4.08
CA ASP A 132 -4.20 8.92 3.58
C ASP A 132 -4.47 8.93 2.08
N TRP A 133 -3.82 8.03 1.37
CA TRP A 133 -4.02 7.85 -0.06
C TRP A 133 -3.68 6.44 -0.50
N LEU A 134 -4.29 6.01 -1.59
CA LEU A 134 -4.04 4.72 -2.25
C LEU A 134 -4.08 4.91 -3.76
N ASN A 135 -3.08 4.41 -4.47
CA ASN A 135 -3.06 4.27 -5.91
C ASN A 135 -3.08 2.78 -6.26
N ALA A 136 -3.77 2.42 -7.34
CA ALA A 136 -3.81 1.07 -7.90
C ALA A 136 -4.28 1.12 -9.36
N ASP A 137 -4.15 0.02 -10.10
CA ASP A 137 -4.77 -0.09 -11.42
C ASP A 137 -6.25 -0.47 -11.31
N TYR A 138 -6.63 -1.17 -10.23
CA TYR A 138 -7.99 -1.60 -9.93
C TYR A 138 -8.25 -1.61 -8.43
N VAL A 139 -9.43 -1.14 -8.04
CA VAL A 139 -9.96 -1.24 -6.66
C VAL A 139 -11.41 -1.72 -6.72
N ARG A 140 -11.74 -2.69 -5.89
CA ARG A 140 -13.11 -3.14 -5.65
C ARG A 140 -13.41 -3.06 -4.16
N TRP A 141 -14.62 -2.66 -3.83
CA TRP A 141 -15.07 -2.57 -2.45
C TRP A 141 -16.52 -3.03 -2.34
N GLN A 142 -16.77 -3.99 -1.47
CA GLN A 142 -18.11 -4.43 -1.13
C GLN A 142 -18.63 -3.56 0.01
N MET A 143 -19.62 -2.73 -0.30
CA MET A 143 -20.18 -1.74 0.61
C MET A 143 -20.85 -2.41 1.82
N GLY A 144 -20.83 -1.75 2.98
CA GLY A 144 -21.36 -2.33 4.21
C GLY A 144 -20.49 -3.41 4.84
N THR A 145 -19.37 -3.79 4.20
CA THR A 145 -18.44 -4.82 4.67
C THR A 145 -17.02 -4.28 4.80
N LYS A 146 -16.15 -5.10 5.40
CA LYS A 146 -14.70 -4.85 5.40
C LYS A 146 -13.99 -5.61 4.26
N ASN A 147 -14.70 -5.85 3.14
CA ASN A 147 -14.16 -6.58 2.00
C ASN A 147 -13.71 -5.62 0.91
N TYR A 148 -12.42 -5.62 0.60
CA TYR A 148 -11.86 -4.82 -0.47
C TYR A 148 -10.66 -5.49 -1.12
N TRP A 149 -10.47 -5.17 -2.39
CA TRP A 149 -9.42 -5.66 -3.25
C TRP A 149 -8.77 -4.48 -3.95
N ALA A 150 -7.45 -4.46 -3.96
CA ALA A 150 -6.66 -3.54 -4.77
C ALA A 150 -5.65 -4.35 -5.58
N LYS A 151 -5.53 -4.08 -6.86
CA LYS A 151 -4.65 -4.80 -7.78
C LYS A 151 -3.90 -3.86 -8.70
N GLY A 152 -2.71 -4.28 -9.09
CA GLY A 152 -1.84 -3.56 -10.01
C GLY A 152 -1.21 -2.32 -9.37
N LYS A 153 0.09 -2.38 -9.13
CA LYS A 153 0.91 -1.26 -8.60
C LYS A 153 0.32 -0.61 -7.34
N VAL A 154 -0.22 -1.45 -6.44
CA VAL A 154 -0.81 -0.96 -5.19
C VAL A 154 0.25 -0.21 -4.39
N ASN A 155 -0.01 1.06 -4.13
CA ASN A 155 0.89 1.94 -3.38
C ASN A 155 0.08 2.96 -2.59
N GLY A 156 0.36 3.12 -1.29
CA GLY A 156 -0.43 4.00 -0.47
C GLY A 156 0.13 4.26 0.93
N VAL A 157 -0.52 5.19 1.60
CA VAL A 157 -0.31 5.50 3.01
C VAL A 157 -1.67 5.49 3.69
N LEU A 158 -1.82 4.70 4.73
CA LEU A 158 -3.03 4.57 5.55
C LEU A 158 -2.63 4.57 7.03
N ASP A 159 -3.12 5.50 7.80
CA ASP A 159 -2.89 5.59 9.26
C ASP A 159 -1.42 5.42 9.67
N ASN A 160 -0.48 6.12 9.01
CA ASN A 160 0.98 5.99 9.20
C ASN A 160 1.59 4.66 8.74
N ARG A 161 0.87 3.84 8.01
CA ARG A 161 1.37 2.62 7.37
C ARG A 161 1.55 2.85 5.89
N VAL A 162 2.71 2.47 5.37
CA VAL A 162 3.00 2.48 3.93
C VAL A 162 2.77 1.08 3.39
N ILE A 163 2.09 0.95 2.27
CA ILE A 163 1.96 -0.29 1.52
C ILE A 163 2.46 -0.11 0.09
N ASN A 164 3.23 -1.07 -0.39
CA ASN A 164 3.64 -1.19 -1.79
C ASN A 164 3.65 -2.67 -2.17
N SER A 165 2.73 -3.08 -3.03
CA SER A 165 2.53 -4.48 -3.44
C SER A 165 1.92 -4.55 -4.83
N ASP A 166 1.80 -5.74 -5.41
CA ASP A 166 1.04 -5.92 -6.64
C ASP A 166 -0.44 -6.14 -6.37
N GLU A 167 -0.76 -6.82 -5.26
CA GLU A 167 -2.13 -7.08 -4.84
C GLU A 167 -2.27 -6.91 -3.34
N PHE A 168 -3.43 -6.43 -2.93
CA PHE A 168 -3.88 -6.41 -1.56
C PHE A 168 -5.36 -6.75 -1.49
N THR A 169 -5.71 -7.74 -0.67
CA THR A 169 -7.09 -8.18 -0.45
C THR A 169 -7.37 -8.24 1.04
N ARG A 170 -8.52 -7.74 1.44
CA ARG A 170 -9.07 -7.95 2.77
C ARG A 170 -10.49 -8.51 2.68
N ILE A 171 -10.77 -9.55 3.46
CA ILE A 171 -12.09 -10.13 3.64
C ILE A 171 -12.31 -10.26 5.14
N ASN A 172 -13.18 -9.40 5.68
CA ASN A 172 -13.47 -9.27 7.12
C ASN A 172 -12.20 -9.02 7.94
N ASP A 173 -11.79 -9.99 8.76
CA ASP A 173 -10.62 -9.95 9.62
C ASP A 173 -9.33 -10.43 8.95
N LYS A 174 -9.42 -11.06 7.78
CA LYS A 174 -8.26 -11.63 7.07
C LYS A 174 -7.78 -10.72 5.96
N PHE A 175 -6.48 -10.70 5.73
CA PHE A 175 -5.88 -10.01 4.59
C PHE A 175 -4.81 -10.86 3.92
N TRP A 176 -4.60 -10.59 2.63
CA TRP A 176 -3.55 -11.17 1.78
C TRP A 176 -2.93 -10.07 0.94
N ALA A 177 -1.61 -10.16 0.75
CA ALA A 177 -0.88 -9.31 -0.17
C ALA A 177 0.15 -10.12 -0.95
N ARG A 178 0.39 -9.75 -2.21
CA ARG A 178 1.36 -10.42 -3.09
C ARG A 178 2.39 -9.43 -3.59
N GLU A 179 3.63 -9.95 -3.79
CA GLU A 179 4.80 -9.16 -4.21
C GLU A 179 4.91 -7.89 -3.36
N VAL A 180 4.97 -8.08 -2.04
CA VAL A 180 5.07 -7.00 -1.07
C VAL A 180 6.48 -6.45 -1.11
N ARG A 181 6.67 -5.35 -1.82
CA ARG A 181 7.95 -4.64 -1.92
C ARG A 181 8.23 -3.85 -0.65
N ARG A 182 7.19 -3.32 0.00
CA ARG A 182 7.30 -2.60 1.26
C ARG A 182 5.96 -2.56 1.99
N TYR A 183 5.95 -3.03 3.21
CA TYR A 183 5.00 -2.64 4.24
C TYR A 183 5.80 -1.95 5.34
N GLU A 184 5.39 -0.78 5.79
CA GLU A 184 6.08 -0.05 6.85
C GLU A 184 5.06 0.46 7.85
N ASP A 185 5.29 0.16 9.13
CA ASP A 185 4.60 0.79 10.25
C ASP A 185 5.53 1.86 10.85
N LYS A 186 5.21 3.14 10.58
CA LYS A 186 6.04 4.27 11.03
C LYS A 186 5.97 4.48 12.53
N VAL A 187 4.90 4.05 13.19
CA VAL A 187 4.72 4.15 14.65
C VAL A 187 5.56 3.09 15.33
N LYS A 188 5.47 1.87 14.88
CA LYS A 188 6.22 0.73 15.41
C LYS A 188 7.67 0.68 14.92
N LYS A 189 8.01 1.50 13.92
CA LYS A 189 9.36 1.64 13.34
C LYS A 189 9.90 0.33 12.77
N PHE A 190 9.08 -0.39 12.02
CA PHE A 190 9.52 -1.55 11.26
C PHE A 190 9.03 -1.50 9.82
N ALA A 191 9.71 -2.23 8.95
CA ALA A 191 9.30 -2.48 7.58
C ALA A 191 9.47 -3.96 7.23
N LEU A 192 8.65 -4.44 6.29
CA LEU A 192 8.65 -5.80 5.80
C LEU A 192 8.57 -5.81 4.28
N SER A 193 9.29 -6.73 3.65
CA SER A 193 9.05 -7.16 2.26
C SER A 193 9.05 -8.68 2.17
N ALA A 194 8.24 -9.24 1.26
CA ALA A 194 8.12 -10.67 1.00
C ALA A 194 7.35 -10.91 -0.31
N LYS A 195 7.41 -12.11 -0.87
CA LYS A 195 6.56 -12.46 -2.02
C LYS A 195 5.09 -12.56 -1.66
N SER A 196 4.77 -13.11 -0.50
CA SER A 196 3.41 -13.21 -0.01
C SER A 196 3.33 -12.85 1.46
N VAL A 197 2.26 -12.20 1.84
CA VAL A 197 1.92 -11.88 3.22
C VAL A 197 0.45 -12.19 3.43
N GLU A 198 0.13 -12.91 4.48
CA GLU A 198 -1.23 -13.12 4.94
C GLU A 198 -1.33 -12.85 6.43
N GLY A 199 -2.51 -12.50 6.91
CA GLY A 199 -2.68 -12.26 8.34
C GLY A 199 -4.10 -11.89 8.73
N ARG A 200 -4.20 -11.45 9.98
CA ARG A 200 -5.46 -11.02 10.60
C ARG A 200 -5.36 -9.63 11.17
N ILE A 201 -6.48 -8.93 11.08
CA ILE A 201 -6.69 -7.61 11.66
C ILE A 201 -7.84 -7.73 12.65
N ALA A 202 -7.65 -7.25 13.86
CA ALA A 202 -8.73 -7.15 14.84
C ALA A 202 -8.78 -5.74 15.42
N GLU A 203 -9.97 -5.37 15.84
CA GLU A 203 -10.22 -4.14 16.59
C GLU A 203 -9.72 -4.31 18.03
N ASP A 204 -9.00 -3.32 18.52
CA ASP A 204 -8.58 -3.26 19.91
C ASP A 204 -9.81 -2.90 20.76
N PRO A 205 -10.23 -3.75 21.72
CA PRO A 205 -11.44 -3.51 22.50
C PRO A 205 -11.41 -2.22 23.34
N GLN A 206 -10.20 -1.74 23.66
CA GLN A 206 -10.02 -0.55 24.52
C GLN A 206 -10.01 0.75 23.72
N THR A 207 -9.32 0.76 22.56
CA THR A 207 -9.17 1.97 21.74
C THR A 207 -10.14 2.01 20.58
N GLY A 208 -10.67 0.87 20.17
CA GLY A 208 -11.47 0.71 18.96
C GLY A 208 -10.66 0.82 17.67
N ASP A 209 -9.32 0.86 17.75
CA ASP A 209 -8.46 0.94 16.58
C ASP A 209 -8.20 -0.44 16.00
N GLU A 210 -8.20 -0.55 14.67
CA GLU A 210 -7.83 -1.77 14.00
C GLU A 210 -6.31 -1.94 13.96
N GLY A 211 -5.85 -3.13 14.28
CA GLY A 211 -4.44 -3.49 14.23
C GLY A 211 -4.21 -4.92 13.79
N MET A 212 -3.06 -5.16 13.19
CA MET A 212 -2.62 -6.50 12.83
C MET A 212 -2.37 -7.33 14.10
N THR A 213 -3.00 -8.50 14.19
CA THR A 213 -2.85 -9.42 15.32
C THR A 213 -1.94 -10.59 15.00
N GLU A 214 -1.98 -11.07 13.77
CA GLU A 214 -1.18 -12.16 13.25
C GLU A 214 -0.76 -11.86 11.82
N MET A 215 0.42 -12.33 11.45
CA MET A 215 0.93 -12.24 10.08
C MET A 215 1.89 -13.38 9.78
N VAL A 216 1.78 -13.92 8.59
CA VAL A 216 2.77 -14.83 7.99
C VAL A 216 3.26 -14.20 6.70
N ALA A 217 4.56 -14.04 6.57
CA ALA A 217 5.23 -13.59 5.36
C ALA A 217 6.12 -14.72 4.84
N GLU A 218 6.09 -14.98 3.55
CA GLU A 218 6.83 -16.09 2.95
C GLU A 218 7.57 -15.69 1.70
N LYS A 219 8.73 -16.32 1.52
CA LYS A 219 9.68 -16.19 0.42
C LYS A 219 10.31 -14.81 0.32
N ASN A 220 11.63 -14.80 0.35
CA ASN A 220 12.46 -13.59 0.26
C ASN A 220 12.10 -12.54 1.33
N VAL A 221 11.89 -13.02 2.55
CA VAL A 221 11.51 -12.14 3.66
C VAL A 221 12.67 -11.22 4.02
N ILE A 222 12.38 -9.93 4.10
CA ILE A 222 13.25 -8.91 4.66
C ILE A 222 12.45 -8.17 5.73
N PHE A 223 12.91 -8.20 6.96
CA PHE A 223 12.32 -7.50 8.09
C PHE A 223 13.33 -6.49 8.63
N ASP A 224 13.01 -5.20 8.50
CA ASP A 224 13.82 -4.09 8.96
C ASP A 224 13.18 -3.49 10.22
N TYR A 225 13.97 -3.21 11.25
CA TYR A 225 13.49 -2.47 12.43
C TYR A 225 14.55 -1.52 12.97
N ILE A 226 14.10 -0.57 13.77
CA ILE A 226 14.96 0.37 14.48
C ILE A 226 14.87 0.05 15.98
N ASP A 227 16.01 -0.21 16.62
CA ASP A 227 16.09 -0.47 18.04
C ASP A 227 15.93 0.80 18.89
N LYS A 228 15.98 0.64 20.23
CA LYS A 228 15.86 1.76 21.18
C LYS A 228 17.03 2.74 21.10
N GLU A 229 18.17 2.30 20.58
CA GLU A 229 19.38 3.12 20.37
C GLU A 229 19.37 3.85 19.01
N GLY A 230 18.32 3.67 18.20
CA GLY A 230 18.21 4.23 16.85
C GLY A 230 18.99 3.47 15.77
N LYS A 231 19.54 2.30 16.08
CA LYS A 231 20.27 1.49 15.12
C LYS A 231 19.32 0.65 14.31
N LYS A 232 19.56 0.63 13.00
CA LYS A 232 18.79 -0.19 12.06
C LYS A 232 19.32 -1.61 12.08
N THR A 233 18.41 -2.58 12.09
CA THR A 233 18.71 -4.01 11.92
C THR A 233 17.84 -4.56 10.82
N LYS A 234 18.46 -5.26 9.88
CA LYS A 234 17.80 -6.00 8.80
C LYS A 234 17.91 -7.49 9.09
N ILE A 235 16.78 -8.18 9.14
CA ILE A 235 16.72 -9.64 9.25
C ILE A 235 16.19 -10.20 7.94
N THR A 236 16.89 -11.15 7.33
CA THR A 236 16.46 -11.87 6.13
C THR A 236 16.17 -13.32 6.48
N GLY A 237 15.25 -13.95 5.76
CA GLY A 237 14.90 -15.37 5.90
C GLY A 237 13.87 -15.82 4.88
N ASP A 238 13.42 -17.05 5.00
CA ASP A 238 12.44 -17.64 4.07
C ASP A 238 11.01 -17.38 4.53
N LYS A 239 10.79 -17.30 5.85
CA LYS A 239 9.47 -17.11 6.47
C LYS A 239 9.57 -16.21 7.69
N ALA A 240 8.57 -15.33 7.87
CA ALA A 240 8.39 -14.58 9.10
C ALA A 240 6.97 -14.76 9.64
N VAL A 241 6.85 -14.93 10.95
CA VAL A 241 5.57 -15.05 11.67
C VAL A 241 5.51 -13.99 12.75
N TYR A 242 4.53 -13.10 12.67
CA TYR A 242 4.22 -12.10 13.71
C TYR A 242 3.04 -12.57 14.55
N SER A 243 3.13 -12.37 15.86
CA SER A 243 2.02 -12.59 16.79
C SER A 243 1.96 -11.44 17.80
N LYS A 244 0.87 -10.66 17.76
CA LYS A 244 0.60 -9.58 18.73
C LYS A 244 0.48 -10.15 20.14
N ALA A 245 -0.18 -11.29 20.30
CA ALA A 245 -0.38 -11.91 21.60
C ALA A 245 0.92 -12.33 22.28
N ARG A 246 1.92 -12.73 21.51
CA ARG A 246 3.26 -13.07 22.00
C ARG A 246 4.24 -11.89 22.00
N GLY A 247 3.89 -10.81 21.34
CA GLY A 247 4.78 -9.66 21.13
C GLY A 247 6.05 -10.03 20.36
N THR A 248 5.98 -10.97 19.41
CA THR A 248 7.16 -11.51 18.72
C THR A 248 7.04 -11.53 17.22
N VAL A 249 8.18 -11.35 16.54
CA VAL A 249 8.41 -11.70 15.15
C VAL A 249 9.41 -12.85 15.10
N VAL A 250 9.01 -13.98 14.54
CA VAL A 250 9.87 -15.16 14.35
C VAL A 250 10.25 -15.23 12.88
N VAL A 251 11.54 -15.14 12.56
CA VAL A 251 12.07 -15.31 11.20
C VAL A 251 12.81 -16.64 11.14
N SER A 252 12.54 -17.46 10.13
CA SER A 252 13.11 -18.79 9.95
C SER A 252 13.57 -19.02 8.51
N GLY A 253 14.44 -20.03 8.35
CA GLY A 253 15.05 -20.42 7.08
C GLY A 253 16.20 -19.50 6.67
N ASN A 254 17.44 -20.00 6.79
CA ASN A 254 18.68 -19.29 6.41
C ASN A 254 18.74 -17.86 6.94
N THR A 255 18.46 -17.69 8.23
CA THR A 255 18.31 -16.35 8.78
C THR A 255 19.64 -15.62 8.92
N LYS A 256 19.63 -14.34 8.56
CA LYS A 256 20.75 -13.43 8.74
C LYS A 256 20.26 -12.07 9.22
N ALA A 257 20.76 -11.63 10.36
CA ALA A 257 20.56 -10.28 10.88
C ALA A 257 21.81 -9.45 10.67
N VAL A 258 21.67 -8.27 10.11
CA VAL A 258 22.76 -7.29 9.92
C VAL A 258 22.34 -5.97 10.57
N ARG A 259 23.10 -5.53 11.56
CA ARG A 259 22.90 -4.25 12.24
C ARG A 259 23.76 -3.16 11.59
N SER A 260 23.31 -1.93 11.64
CA SER A 260 23.98 -0.78 11.01
C SER A 260 25.40 -0.50 11.53
N ASP A 261 25.79 -1.06 12.70
CA ASP A 261 27.15 -1.00 13.22
C ASP A 261 28.06 -2.17 12.77
N GLY A 262 27.64 -2.92 11.76
CA GLY A 262 28.41 -4.02 11.17
C GLY A 262 28.27 -5.37 11.88
N LYS A 263 27.56 -5.45 13.01
CA LYS A 263 27.29 -6.73 13.66
C LYS A 263 26.40 -7.60 12.80
N THR A 264 26.80 -8.85 12.65
CA THR A 264 26.05 -9.85 11.85
C THR A 264 25.78 -11.07 12.72
N VAL A 265 24.54 -11.56 12.69
CA VAL A 265 24.12 -12.82 13.30
C VAL A 265 23.54 -13.70 12.24
N THR A 266 23.88 -14.99 12.24
CA THR A 266 23.26 -16.03 11.41
C THR A 266 22.72 -17.12 12.32
N ALA A 267 21.58 -17.71 11.98
CA ALA A 267 20.95 -18.80 12.73
C ALA A 267 19.93 -19.54 11.85
N ASP A 268 19.40 -20.65 12.33
CA ASP A 268 18.25 -21.32 11.66
C ASP A 268 16.97 -20.52 11.89
N THR A 269 16.83 -19.92 13.09
CA THR A 269 15.65 -19.13 13.47
C THR A 269 16.07 -17.95 14.34
N MET A 270 15.44 -16.82 14.12
CA MET A 270 15.57 -15.61 14.95
C MET A 270 14.22 -15.20 15.50
N VAL A 271 14.17 -14.88 16.78
CA VAL A 271 12.99 -14.35 17.48
C VAL A 271 13.26 -12.92 17.92
N MET A 272 12.55 -11.96 17.37
CA MET A 272 12.58 -10.57 17.79
C MET A 272 11.39 -10.28 18.72
N HIS A 273 11.67 -9.76 19.90
CA HIS A 273 10.66 -9.32 20.86
C HIS A 273 10.30 -7.85 20.61
N GLU A 274 9.01 -7.58 20.43
CA GLU A 274 8.52 -6.26 20.00
C GLU A 274 8.76 -5.16 21.06
N ASP A 275 8.65 -5.49 22.33
CA ASP A 275 8.78 -4.58 23.47
C ASP A 275 10.24 -4.22 23.80
N THR A 276 11.10 -5.22 23.85
CA THR A 276 12.52 -5.07 24.21
C THR A 276 13.43 -4.79 23.02
N LYS A 277 12.99 -5.15 21.79
CA LYS A 277 13.80 -5.17 20.57
C LYS A 277 15.01 -6.13 20.66
N VAL A 278 14.98 -7.07 21.60
CA VAL A 278 15.97 -8.14 21.71
C VAL A 278 15.74 -9.16 20.61
N VAL A 279 16.82 -9.62 19.98
CA VAL A 279 16.81 -10.72 19.00
C VAL A 279 17.51 -11.92 19.61
N GLU A 280 16.78 -13.04 19.72
CA GLU A 280 17.33 -14.34 20.07
C GLU A 280 17.62 -15.12 18.78
N ALA A 281 18.79 -15.75 18.71
CA ALA A 281 19.19 -16.62 17.61
C ALA A 281 19.20 -18.08 18.08
N LYS A 282 18.54 -18.98 17.33
CA LYS A 282 18.37 -20.39 17.68
C LYS A 282 18.77 -21.30 16.52
N GLY A 283 19.51 -22.37 16.82
CA GLY A 283 20.03 -23.33 15.84
C GLY A 283 21.18 -22.75 15.02
N ASN A 284 22.31 -23.47 14.94
CA ASN A 284 23.51 -23.12 14.17
C ASN A 284 23.91 -21.64 14.24
N SER A 285 23.79 -21.06 15.45
CA SER A 285 23.91 -19.62 15.64
C SER A 285 25.37 -19.17 15.64
N ARG A 286 25.65 -18.10 14.88
CA ARG A 286 26.97 -17.46 14.81
C ARG A 286 26.80 -15.95 14.86
N ILE A 287 27.62 -15.28 15.67
CA ILE A 287 27.72 -13.83 15.71
C ILE A 287 29.10 -13.39 15.24
N VAL A 288 29.13 -12.35 14.41
CA VAL A 288 30.36 -11.68 13.95
C VAL A 288 30.24 -10.20 14.30
N PHE A 289 31.26 -9.64 14.90
CA PHE A 289 31.36 -8.23 15.21
C PHE A 289 32.76 -7.73 14.88
N LEU A 290 32.85 -6.49 14.43
CA LEU A 290 34.12 -5.83 14.20
C LEU A 290 34.61 -5.23 15.52
N VAL A 291 35.82 -5.54 15.91
CA VAL A 291 36.50 -4.89 17.03
C VAL A 291 37.45 -3.86 16.42
N GLU A 292 37.19 -2.58 16.68
CA GLU A 292 38.19 -1.56 16.38
C GLU A 292 39.35 -1.73 17.38
N GLU A 293 40.46 -2.23 16.89
CA GLU A 293 41.71 -2.14 17.67
C GLU A 293 42.04 -0.66 17.82
N LYS A 294 41.90 -0.13 19.06
CA LYS A 294 42.47 1.15 19.39
C LYS A 294 43.97 0.96 19.30
N VAL A 295 44.57 1.38 18.19
CA VAL A 295 46.03 1.52 18.08
C VAL A 295 46.45 2.42 19.24
N LYS A 296 47.03 1.80 20.30
CA LYS A 296 47.71 2.54 21.33
C LYS A 296 48.80 3.33 20.62
N LYS A 297 48.60 4.64 20.51
CA LYS A 297 49.70 5.54 20.14
C LYS A 297 50.78 5.36 21.19
N THR A 298 51.82 4.61 20.85
CA THR A 298 53.06 4.55 21.61
C THR A 298 53.57 5.98 21.67
N PRO A 299 53.81 6.55 22.87
CA PRO A 299 54.34 7.89 22.97
C PRO A 299 55.70 7.90 22.28
N ALA A 300 55.82 8.71 21.24
CA ALA A 300 57.07 8.96 20.58
C ALA A 300 58.06 9.53 21.57
N ASN A 301 59.06 8.72 21.92
CA ASN A 301 60.16 9.12 22.80
C ASN A 301 61.05 10.06 21.97
N THR A 302 60.93 11.36 22.26
CA THR A 302 61.75 12.43 21.69
C THR A 302 63.17 12.26 22.26
N LYS A 303 64.09 11.78 21.44
CA LYS A 303 65.51 12.01 21.67
C LYS A 303 66.14 12.59 20.38
N SER A 304 66.39 13.88 20.53
CA SER A 304 67.49 14.71 19.95
C SER A 304 68.22 14.21 18.71
N ALA A 305 68.26 15.14 17.77
CA ALA A 305 69.10 15.19 16.58
C ALA A 305 70.61 15.05 16.79
N PRO A 306 71.39 14.77 15.75
CA PRO A 306 72.17 15.86 15.20
C PRO A 306 72.02 16.07 13.68
N LYS A 307 72.26 17.31 13.35
CA LYS A 307 72.46 17.87 12.01
C LYS A 307 73.61 17.19 11.27
N ASP A 308 73.45 17.05 10.01
CA ASP A 308 74.28 17.35 8.86
C ASP A 308 73.95 16.31 7.78
N GLU A 309 73.70 16.66 6.62
CA GLU A 309 74.31 17.28 5.50
C GLU A 309 73.30 17.37 4.32
N ALA A 310 73.40 18.51 3.72
CA ALA A 310 72.68 18.84 2.49
C ALA A 310 73.34 18.17 1.25
N LYS A 311 72.58 18.15 0.19
CA LYS A 311 72.97 18.02 -1.23
C LYS A 311 72.71 16.67 -1.88
N ARG A 312 71.79 16.66 -2.72
CA ARG A 312 71.79 16.49 -4.19
C ARG A 312 70.38 16.22 -4.66
N ALA A 313 69.82 17.24 -5.28
CA ALA A 313 69.65 17.49 -6.69
C ALA A 313 68.67 16.48 -7.32
N LYS A 314 67.50 16.97 -7.64
CA LYS A 314 67.05 17.52 -8.94
C LYS A 314 67.15 16.51 -10.08
N GLU A 315 66.01 16.50 -10.77
CA GLU A 315 65.75 15.97 -12.11
C GLU A 315 65.15 14.56 -12.11
N THR A 316 63.99 14.31 -12.64
CA THR A 316 63.60 14.59 -14.01
C THR A 316 62.08 14.69 -14.11
N LYS A 317 61.69 15.69 -14.80
CA LYS A 317 60.39 16.03 -15.40
C LYS A 317 60.06 15.08 -16.56
N GLN A 318 58.74 14.98 -16.80
CA GLN A 318 58.12 15.01 -18.12
C GLN A 318 58.18 13.76 -18.99
N ALA A 319 56.97 13.31 -19.33
CA ALA A 319 56.40 13.26 -20.70
C ALA A 319 55.10 12.46 -20.61
N GLU A 320 54.02 13.02 -20.91
CA GLU A 320 53.33 13.39 -22.17
C GLU A 320 52.33 12.32 -22.57
N LYS A 321 51.02 12.67 -22.45
CA LYS A 321 50.09 12.94 -23.54
C LYS A 321 50.11 11.93 -24.71
N LYS A 322 48.96 11.21 -24.86
CA LYS A 322 48.15 11.24 -26.09
C LYS A 322 47.03 10.21 -26.05
N ALA A 323 45.82 10.71 -26.26
CA ALA A 323 44.73 9.92 -26.83
C ALA A 323 44.98 9.65 -28.32
N PRO A 324 44.34 8.67 -28.96
CA PRO A 324 43.38 9.13 -29.95
C PRO A 324 42.03 8.40 -29.97
N GLU A 325 41.11 9.16 -30.50
CA GLU A 325 39.77 8.79 -31.03
C GLU A 325 39.81 7.68 -32.07
N GLY A 326 38.70 6.96 -32.18
CA GLY A 326 38.42 6.05 -33.28
C GLY A 326 37.06 5.34 -33.12
N GLU A 327 36.00 5.94 -33.57
CA GLU A 327 34.79 5.27 -34.06
C GLU A 327 35.03 4.87 -35.56
N PRO A 328 34.11 4.08 -36.21
CA PRO A 328 32.96 3.29 -35.80
C PRO A 328 32.93 1.86 -36.35
N GLY A 329 32.02 1.02 -35.83
CA GLY A 329 31.82 -0.33 -36.37
C GLY A 329 30.43 -0.87 -36.04
N GLU A 330 29.56 -0.66 -36.97
CA GLU A 330 28.20 -1.21 -37.13
C GLU A 330 28.27 -2.74 -37.27
N SER A 331 27.52 -3.48 -36.46
CA SER A 331 26.94 -4.75 -36.93
C SER A 331 25.83 -5.23 -36.00
N GLY A 332 24.67 -5.35 -36.61
CA GLY A 332 23.41 -5.82 -36.14
C GLY A 332 23.42 -7.17 -35.42
N ARG A 333 22.62 -7.27 -34.41
CA ARG A 333 22.01 -8.53 -33.96
C ARG A 333 20.56 -8.30 -33.56
N ARG A 334 19.76 -9.13 -34.20
CA ARG A 334 18.32 -9.30 -34.15
C ARG A 334 17.77 -9.39 -32.73
N ARG A 335 16.62 -8.77 -32.50
CA ARG A 335 15.72 -9.02 -31.35
C ARG A 335 15.14 -10.41 -31.48
N PRO A 336 15.03 -11.21 -30.43
CA PRO A 336 14.13 -12.35 -30.41
C PRO A 336 12.71 -11.86 -30.08
N ASP A 337 11.83 -12.46 -30.75
CA ASP A 337 10.39 -12.43 -30.84
C ASP A 337 9.60 -12.07 -29.56
N ASP A 338 8.66 -11.16 -29.76
CA ASP A 338 7.46 -10.95 -28.97
C ASP A 338 6.68 -12.27 -28.87
N GLN A 339 6.73 -12.91 -27.72
CA GLN A 339 5.74 -13.94 -27.38
C GLN A 339 4.50 -13.27 -26.79
N HIS A 340 3.49 -13.20 -27.61
CA HIS A 340 2.11 -12.91 -27.30
C HIS A 340 1.61 -13.93 -26.27
N ILE A 341 1.51 -13.53 -25.01
CA ILE A 341 0.83 -14.32 -23.99
C ILE A 341 -0.65 -13.96 -24.07
N SER A 342 -1.41 -14.86 -24.66
CA SER A 342 -2.87 -14.85 -24.60
C SER A 342 -3.31 -15.22 -23.19
N TYR A 343 -4.02 -14.33 -22.54
CA TYR A 343 -4.73 -14.64 -21.29
C TYR A 343 -6.02 -15.37 -21.67
N GLU A 344 -6.08 -16.64 -21.33
CA GLU A 344 -7.34 -17.38 -21.30
C GLU A 344 -8.17 -16.85 -20.14
N GLU A 345 -9.38 -16.40 -20.45
CA GLU A 345 -10.42 -16.07 -19.48
C GLU A 345 -10.90 -17.38 -18.84
N GLU A 346 -10.49 -17.62 -17.59
CA GLU A 346 -11.11 -18.67 -16.79
C GLU A 346 -12.48 -18.20 -16.32
N GLU A 347 -13.49 -18.78 -16.92
CA GLU A 347 -14.90 -18.72 -16.56
C GLU A 347 -15.08 -19.36 -15.16
N TRP A 348 -15.38 -18.53 -14.15
CA TRP A 348 -15.72 -19.03 -12.82
C TRP A 348 -17.17 -19.51 -12.81
N VAL A 349 -17.32 -20.82 -12.81
CA VAL A 349 -18.60 -21.50 -12.58
C VAL A 349 -18.98 -21.34 -11.11
N ASN A 350 -20.20 -20.83 -10.87
CA ASN A 350 -20.85 -20.77 -9.58
C ASN A 350 -21.25 -22.18 -9.13
N ASP A 351 -20.86 -22.55 -7.89
CA ASP A 351 -21.60 -23.47 -7.03
C ASP A 351 -21.91 -22.77 -5.70
#